data_f93b85832ab1a43789d40569bd8a0fc4
#
_entry.id   f93b85832ab1a43789d40569bd8a0fc4
#
_cell.length_a   1.000
_cell.length_b   1.000
_cell.length_c   1.000
_cell.angle_alpha   90.00
_cell.angle_beta   90.00
_cell.angle_gamma   90.00
#
_symmetry.space_group_name_H-M   'P 1'
#
loop_
_entity.id
_entity.type
_entity.pdbx_description
1 polymer ?
#
loop_
_entity_poly.entity_id
_entity_poly.type
_entity_poly.pdbx_seq_one_letter_code
_entity_poly.pdbx_strand_id
1 'polypeptide(L)'
;FFIARRQVEPNVLSQLAEQTVRIGIVWAALERADALGWDVGGRCTAVLGATAISEAVSTGLMALFYRKEARRCFGARPACRPQEPGKRLWDILWPVEGGRCLASALHTAENMLVPACLAVYLQFSGGRAEAVAQYGSLKGMALPLLTFPFGLLGSLSVLLMPEITQAHLRGQSGRLAALIDRMLRLTGYFSALAGAAFWVWGQPLAEALYGSAEAGSYLVILGPAMPLMYLESMVDGAMKGVGEQKAVFRYSMWDSCLRIAGVLLL
;
A
#
# COMPACT_ATOMS: atom_id res chain seq x y z
N PHE A 1 -15.17 -11.79 -0.73
CA PHE A 1 -15.89 -13.04 -0.39
C PHE A 1 -15.36 -13.61 0.95
N PHE A 2 -14.09 -14.00 1.05
CA PHE A 2 -13.53 -14.62 2.27
C PHE A 2 -13.50 -13.68 3.47
N ILE A 3 -13.13 -12.42 3.29
CA ILE A 3 -13.14 -11.39 4.34
C ILE A 3 -14.56 -11.17 4.88
N ALA A 4 -15.56 -11.12 4.01
CA ALA A 4 -16.96 -10.99 4.40
C ALA A 4 -17.47 -12.19 5.23
N ARG A 5 -16.87 -13.37 5.06
CA ARG A 5 -17.15 -14.58 5.84
C ARG A 5 -16.24 -14.75 7.07
N ARG A 6 -15.39 -13.79 7.36
CA ARG A 6 -14.36 -13.84 8.43
C ARG A 6 -13.38 -15.00 8.30
N GLN A 7 -13.19 -15.52 7.09
CA GLN A 7 -12.21 -16.55 6.78
C GLN A 7 -10.94 -15.86 6.25
N VAL A 8 -9.95 -15.72 7.12
CA VAL A 8 -8.70 -15.03 6.81
C VAL A 8 -7.66 -15.98 6.19
N GLU A 9 -7.76 -17.27 6.51
CA GLU A 9 -6.80 -18.30 6.09
C GLU A 9 -6.48 -18.34 4.59
N PRO A 10 -7.48 -18.35 3.65
CA PRO A 10 -7.16 -18.40 2.23
C PRO A 10 -6.42 -17.16 1.73
N ASN A 11 -6.73 -16.01 2.30
CA ASN A 11 -6.08 -14.76 1.94
C ASN A 11 -4.61 -14.73 2.40
N VAL A 12 -4.35 -15.16 3.64
CA VAL A 12 -3.00 -15.23 4.20
C VAL A 12 -2.15 -16.25 3.43
N LEU A 13 -2.70 -17.45 3.13
CA LEU A 13 -2.00 -18.46 2.36
C LEU A 13 -1.65 -17.99 0.94
N SER A 14 -2.56 -17.29 0.26
CA SER A 14 -2.28 -16.78 -1.08
C SER A 14 -1.21 -15.68 -1.06
N GLN A 15 -1.22 -14.80 -0.04
CA GLN A 15 -0.19 -13.79 0.13
C GLN A 15 1.19 -14.38 0.47
N LEU A 16 1.24 -15.38 1.35
CA LEU A 16 2.49 -16.08 1.66
C LEU A 16 3.05 -16.79 0.43
N ALA A 17 2.20 -17.48 -0.33
CA ALA A 17 2.61 -18.12 -1.58
C ALA A 17 3.13 -17.10 -2.60
N GLU A 18 2.44 -15.96 -2.76
CA GLU A 18 2.87 -14.87 -3.63
C GLU A 18 4.26 -14.36 -3.25
N GLN A 19 4.49 -14.06 -1.97
CA GLN A 19 5.79 -13.55 -1.51
C GLN A 19 6.90 -14.58 -1.68
N THR A 20 6.63 -15.85 -1.36
CA THR A 20 7.61 -16.94 -1.51
C THR A 20 7.99 -17.12 -2.98
N VAL A 21 7.01 -17.15 -3.87
CA VAL A 21 7.24 -17.27 -5.32
C VAL A 21 7.98 -16.05 -5.86
N ARG A 22 7.60 -14.84 -5.42
CA ARG A 22 8.28 -13.59 -5.82
C ARG A 22 9.75 -13.61 -5.44
N ILE A 23 10.06 -13.92 -4.17
CA ILE A 23 11.44 -13.97 -3.69
C ILE A 23 12.23 -15.03 -4.46
N GLY A 24 11.69 -16.22 -4.66
CA GLY A 24 12.36 -17.29 -5.39
C GLY A 24 12.66 -16.94 -6.85
N ILE A 25 11.69 -16.35 -7.56
CA ILE A 25 11.88 -15.97 -8.96
C ILE A 25 12.86 -14.79 -9.07
N VAL A 26 12.74 -13.77 -8.21
CA VAL A 26 13.65 -12.62 -8.21
C VAL A 26 15.07 -13.08 -7.95
N TRP A 27 15.29 -13.92 -6.95
CA TRP A 27 16.62 -14.44 -6.65
C TRP A 27 17.22 -15.22 -7.83
N ALA A 28 16.48 -16.19 -8.37
CA ALA A 28 16.92 -16.97 -9.52
C ALA A 28 17.15 -16.11 -10.79
N ALA A 29 16.35 -15.05 -10.97
CA ALA A 29 16.51 -14.14 -12.09
C ALA A 29 17.75 -13.25 -11.93
N LEU A 30 18.06 -12.77 -10.71
CA LEU A 30 19.25 -11.97 -10.45
C LEU A 30 20.54 -12.79 -10.58
N GLU A 31 20.59 -14.02 -10.06
CA GLU A 31 21.76 -14.90 -10.25
C GLU A 31 22.03 -15.14 -11.74
N ARG A 32 21.00 -15.38 -12.55
CA ARG A 32 21.17 -15.54 -14.00
C ARG A 32 21.57 -14.25 -14.69
N ALA A 33 21.03 -13.12 -14.26
CA ALA A 33 21.37 -11.80 -14.79
C ALA A 33 22.84 -11.46 -14.55
N ASP A 34 23.39 -11.81 -13.38
CA ASP A 34 24.79 -11.63 -13.05
C ASP A 34 25.68 -12.54 -13.90
N ALA A 35 25.31 -13.81 -14.07
CA ALA A 35 26.02 -14.77 -14.91
C ALA A 35 26.01 -14.39 -16.41
N LEU A 36 24.96 -13.73 -16.89
CA LEU A 36 24.78 -13.30 -18.29
C LEU A 36 25.21 -11.85 -18.55
N GLY A 37 25.68 -11.13 -17.54
CA GLY A 37 26.10 -9.73 -17.66
C GLY A 37 24.98 -8.78 -18.09
N TRP A 38 23.74 -9.00 -17.63
CA TRP A 38 22.62 -8.15 -18.01
C TRP A 38 22.78 -6.73 -17.49
N ASP A 39 22.44 -5.76 -18.34
CA ASP A 39 22.35 -4.36 -17.97
C ASP A 39 21.29 -4.11 -16.89
N VAL A 40 21.37 -2.96 -16.23
CA VAL A 40 20.41 -2.53 -15.19
C VAL A 40 18.96 -2.61 -15.69
N GLY A 41 18.72 -2.26 -16.95
CA GLY A 41 17.40 -2.38 -17.59
C GLY A 41 16.88 -3.82 -17.65
N GLY A 42 17.76 -4.77 -17.97
CA GLY A 42 17.43 -6.20 -17.99
C GLY A 42 17.09 -6.73 -16.60
N ARG A 43 17.84 -6.35 -15.57
CA ARG A 43 17.58 -6.71 -14.18
C ARG A 43 16.23 -6.16 -13.69
N CYS A 44 15.93 -4.90 -13.98
CA CYS A 44 14.63 -4.31 -13.66
C CYS A 44 13.48 -5.03 -14.35
N THR A 45 13.62 -5.39 -15.63
CA THR A 45 12.60 -6.14 -16.37
C THR A 45 12.36 -7.52 -15.77
N ALA A 46 13.42 -8.20 -15.32
CA ALA A 46 13.31 -9.50 -14.65
C ALA A 46 12.53 -9.41 -13.33
N VAL A 47 12.79 -8.37 -12.53
CA VAL A 47 12.06 -8.13 -11.27
C VAL A 47 10.58 -7.84 -11.52
N LEU A 48 10.26 -7.01 -12.54
CA LEU A 48 8.88 -6.73 -12.93
C LEU A 48 8.17 -8.00 -13.44
N GLY A 49 8.86 -8.81 -14.24
CA GLY A 49 8.34 -10.11 -14.69
C GLY A 49 8.06 -11.07 -13.53
N ALA A 50 8.97 -11.13 -12.55
CA ALA A 50 8.80 -11.94 -11.34
C ALA A 50 7.56 -11.50 -10.54
N THR A 51 7.34 -10.19 -10.42
CA THR A 51 6.16 -9.62 -9.75
C THR A 51 4.87 -10.05 -10.48
N ALA A 52 4.82 -9.90 -11.79
CA ALA A 52 3.64 -10.29 -12.59
C ALA A 52 3.32 -11.80 -12.46
N ILE A 53 4.34 -12.65 -12.48
CA ILE A 53 4.18 -14.10 -12.31
C ILE A 53 3.68 -14.43 -10.90
N SER A 54 4.23 -13.80 -9.86
CA SER A 54 3.78 -14.04 -8.47
C SER A 54 2.33 -13.63 -8.24
N GLU A 55 1.88 -12.52 -8.84
CA GLU A 55 0.49 -12.09 -8.80
C GLU A 55 -0.46 -13.04 -9.54
N ALA A 56 -0.02 -13.58 -10.69
CA ALA A 56 -0.78 -14.57 -11.43
C ALA A 56 -0.96 -15.87 -10.61
N VAL A 57 0.09 -16.31 -9.91
CA VAL A 57 0.03 -17.48 -9.00
C VAL A 57 -0.93 -17.21 -7.84
N SER A 58 -0.83 -16.06 -7.19
CA SER A 58 -1.73 -15.65 -6.09
C SER A 58 -3.20 -15.62 -6.54
N THR A 59 -3.46 -15.01 -7.69
CA THR A 59 -4.81 -14.97 -8.29
C THR A 59 -5.32 -16.38 -8.63
N GLY A 60 -4.47 -17.24 -9.18
CA GLY A 60 -4.80 -18.64 -9.46
C GLY A 60 -5.18 -19.42 -8.20
N LEU A 61 -4.40 -19.29 -7.13
CA LEU A 61 -4.68 -19.91 -5.84
C LEU A 61 -6.01 -19.41 -5.25
N MET A 62 -6.23 -18.08 -5.25
CA MET A 62 -7.50 -17.51 -4.80
C MET A 62 -8.70 -18.02 -5.61
N ALA A 63 -8.56 -18.14 -6.93
CA ALA A 63 -9.59 -18.70 -7.80
C ALA A 63 -9.90 -20.18 -7.48
N LEU A 64 -8.87 -20.96 -7.16
CA LEU A 64 -9.03 -22.35 -6.73
C LEU A 64 -9.75 -22.45 -5.38
N PHE A 65 -9.34 -21.66 -4.39
CA PHE A 65 -10.03 -21.61 -3.10
C PHE A 65 -11.48 -21.16 -3.24
N TYR A 66 -11.73 -20.13 -4.05
CA TYR A 66 -13.08 -19.67 -4.35
C TYR A 66 -13.94 -20.75 -5.00
N ARG A 67 -13.42 -21.44 -6.04
CA ARG A 67 -14.14 -22.55 -6.71
C ARG A 67 -14.47 -23.69 -5.76
N LYS A 68 -13.51 -24.05 -4.88
CA LYS A 68 -13.70 -25.12 -3.89
C LYS A 68 -14.80 -24.73 -2.88
N GLU A 69 -14.76 -23.51 -2.37
CA GLU A 69 -15.73 -23.05 -1.38
C GLU A 69 -17.09 -22.76 -2.00
N ALA A 70 -17.14 -22.21 -3.20
CA ALA A 70 -18.37 -21.97 -3.93
C ALA A 70 -19.12 -23.30 -4.21
N ARG A 71 -18.40 -24.37 -4.58
CA ARG A 71 -19.00 -25.70 -4.75
C ARG A 71 -19.58 -26.25 -3.44
N ARG A 72 -18.92 -25.99 -2.30
CA ARG A 72 -19.40 -26.41 -0.98
C ARG A 72 -20.64 -25.66 -0.53
N CYS A 73 -20.70 -24.33 -0.78
CA CYS A 73 -21.75 -23.47 -0.27
C CYS A 73 -22.97 -23.40 -1.15
N PHE A 74 -22.79 -23.41 -2.46
CA PHE A 74 -23.89 -23.20 -3.39
C PHE A 74 -24.49 -24.48 -3.95
N GLY A 75 -24.00 -25.69 -3.58
CA GLY A 75 -24.59 -26.99 -3.96
C GLY A 75 -25.37 -26.92 -5.28
N ALA A 76 -25.76 -27.95 -5.92
CA ALA A 76 -26.32 -27.97 -7.27
C ALA A 76 -27.61 -27.16 -7.58
N ARG A 77 -28.03 -26.21 -6.73
CA ARG A 77 -29.16 -25.32 -7.01
C ARG A 77 -28.70 -23.91 -7.32
N PRO A 78 -28.94 -23.38 -8.53
CA PRO A 78 -28.74 -21.97 -8.82
C PRO A 78 -29.73 -21.19 -7.98
N ALA A 79 -29.24 -20.53 -6.90
CA ALA A 79 -30.01 -19.48 -6.26
C ALA A 79 -30.36 -18.44 -7.34
N CYS A 80 -31.62 -17.97 -7.30
CA CYS A 80 -32.26 -17.00 -8.16
C CYS A 80 -31.26 -16.23 -9.05
N ARG A 81 -31.23 -16.46 -10.35
CA ARG A 81 -30.39 -15.71 -11.30
C ARG A 81 -30.86 -14.23 -11.23
N PRO A 82 -30.03 -13.32 -10.74
CA PRO A 82 -30.39 -11.91 -10.82
C PRO A 82 -30.55 -11.53 -12.29
N GLN A 83 -31.61 -10.82 -12.60
CA GLN A 83 -31.80 -10.25 -13.93
C GLN A 83 -30.60 -9.33 -14.23
N GLU A 84 -29.87 -9.60 -15.31
CA GLU A 84 -28.70 -8.85 -15.80
C GLU A 84 -27.56 -8.68 -14.79
N PRO A 85 -26.90 -9.77 -14.33
CA PRO A 85 -25.81 -9.66 -13.37
C PRO A 85 -24.61 -8.86 -13.92
N GLY A 86 -24.42 -8.86 -15.24
CA GLY A 86 -23.31 -8.15 -15.89
C GLY A 86 -23.42 -6.65 -15.81
N LYS A 87 -24.60 -6.08 -16.05
CA LYS A 87 -24.79 -4.61 -15.97
C LYS A 87 -24.60 -4.10 -14.53
N ARG A 88 -25.23 -4.76 -13.55
CA ARG A 88 -25.07 -4.38 -12.14
C ARG A 88 -23.62 -4.48 -11.67
N LEU A 89 -22.91 -5.52 -12.12
CA LEU A 89 -21.49 -5.67 -11.80
C LEU A 89 -20.68 -4.53 -12.43
N TRP A 90 -20.97 -4.18 -13.68
CA TRP A 90 -20.29 -3.11 -14.40
C TRP A 90 -20.54 -1.73 -13.79
N ASP A 91 -21.78 -1.45 -13.39
CA ASP A 91 -22.16 -0.19 -12.74
C ASP A 91 -21.46 0.03 -11.38
N ILE A 92 -21.08 -1.06 -10.70
CA ILE A 92 -20.33 -1.01 -9.44
C ILE A 92 -18.83 -0.97 -9.71
N LEU A 93 -18.33 -1.81 -10.63
CA LEU A 93 -16.89 -1.91 -10.94
C LEU A 93 -16.34 -0.63 -11.58
N TRP A 94 -17.06 -0.07 -12.54
CA TRP A 94 -16.57 1.08 -13.29
C TRP A 94 -16.20 2.29 -12.42
N PRO A 95 -17.06 2.79 -11.50
CA PRO A 95 -16.68 3.92 -10.66
C PRO A 95 -15.57 3.57 -9.65
N VAL A 96 -15.51 2.34 -9.16
CA VAL A 96 -14.49 1.91 -8.20
C VAL A 96 -13.13 1.75 -8.88
N GLU A 97 -13.08 1.02 -9.99
CA GLU A 97 -11.82 0.79 -10.71
C GLU A 97 -11.36 2.04 -11.48
N GLY A 98 -12.28 2.82 -12.03
CA GLY A 98 -11.96 4.11 -12.64
C GLY A 98 -11.31 5.09 -11.66
N GLY A 99 -11.82 5.13 -10.43
CA GLY A 99 -11.20 5.88 -9.33
C GLY A 99 -9.80 5.40 -8.98
N ARG A 100 -9.61 4.08 -8.93
CA ARG A 100 -8.28 3.48 -8.67
C ARG A 100 -7.29 3.75 -9.80
N CYS A 101 -7.72 3.64 -11.05
CA CYS A 101 -6.90 3.97 -12.21
C CYS A 101 -6.45 5.43 -12.20
N LEU A 102 -7.37 6.35 -11.89
CA LEU A 102 -7.04 7.78 -11.80
C LEU A 102 -6.06 8.07 -10.65
N ALA A 103 -6.28 7.49 -9.47
CA ALA A 103 -5.36 7.60 -8.34
C ALA A 103 -3.97 7.04 -8.68
N SER A 104 -3.91 5.89 -9.35
CA SER A 104 -2.66 5.27 -9.80
C SER A 104 -1.94 6.13 -10.84
N ALA A 105 -2.66 6.72 -11.78
CA ALA A 105 -2.10 7.62 -12.78
C ALA A 105 -1.48 8.88 -12.14
N LEU A 106 -2.18 9.51 -11.19
CA LEU A 106 -1.67 10.64 -10.44
C LEU A 106 -0.41 10.27 -9.63
N HIS A 107 -0.42 9.13 -8.97
CA HIS A 107 0.73 8.63 -8.23
C HIS A 107 1.93 8.33 -9.14
N THR A 108 1.68 7.83 -10.34
CA THR A 108 2.73 7.63 -11.35
C THR A 108 3.29 8.96 -11.84
N ALA A 109 2.42 9.93 -12.10
CA ALA A 109 2.85 11.28 -12.49
C ALA A 109 3.70 11.94 -11.40
N GLU A 110 3.31 11.84 -10.12
CA GLU A 110 4.08 12.31 -8.97
C GLU A 110 5.46 11.65 -8.91
N ASN A 111 5.52 10.32 -9.07
CA ASN A 111 6.78 9.57 -9.04
C ASN A 111 7.75 9.92 -10.17
N MET A 112 7.22 10.38 -11.31
CA MET A 112 8.05 10.86 -12.44
C MET A 112 8.44 12.33 -12.28
N LEU A 113 7.55 13.14 -11.72
CA LEU A 113 7.74 14.58 -11.62
C LEU A 113 8.76 14.95 -10.56
N VAL A 114 8.71 14.29 -9.40
CA VAL A 114 9.64 14.58 -8.28
C VAL A 114 11.11 14.43 -8.68
N PRO A 115 11.57 13.30 -9.28
CA PRO A 115 12.96 13.21 -9.73
C PRO A 115 13.28 14.17 -10.87
N ALA A 116 12.30 14.50 -11.73
CA ALA A 116 12.52 15.45 -12.82
C ALA A 116 12.76 16.87 -12.30
N CYS A 117 11.96 17.35 -11.36
CA CYS A 117 12.14 18.66 -10.71
C CYS A 117 13.43 18.68 -9.88
N LEU A 118 13.70 17.63 -9.12
CA LEU A 118 14.94 17.51 -8.36
C LEU A 118 16.17 17.52 -9.27
N ALA A 119 16.11 16.92 -10.46
CA ALA A 119 17.20 16.96 -11.44
C ALA A 119 17.49 18.37 -11.96
N VAL A 120 16.45 19.21 -12.09
CA VAL A 120 16.62 20.63 -12.47
C VAL A 120 17.33 21.39 -11.34
N TYR A 121 16.94 21.16 -10.10
CA TYR A 121 17.57 21.77 -8.93
C TYR A 121 19.03 21.34 -8.76
N LEU A 122 19.34 20.06 -9.01
CA LEU A 122 20.68 19.49 -8.85
C LEU A 122 21.57 19.60 -10.10
N GLN A 123 21.22 20.41 -11.11
CA GLN A 123 21.99 20.57 -12.35
C GLN A 123 23.48 20.89 -12.10
N PHE A 124 23.79 21.57 -11.01
CA PHE A 124 25.14 21.94 -10.62
C PHE A 124 25.90 20.87 -9.80
N SER A 125 25.21 19.84 -9.28
CA SER A 125 25.80 18.89 -8.31
C SER A 125 25.86 17.42 -8.77
N GLY A 126 25.30 17.05 -9.92
CA GLY A 126 25.29 15.66 -10.37
C GLY A 126 24.14 15.34 -11.34
N GLY A 127 23.22 16.27 -11.50
CA GLY A 127 22.17 16.18 -12.48
C GLY A 127 21.14 15.07 -12.22
N ARG A 128 20.63 14.48 -13.31
CA ARG A 128 19.52 13.52 -13.26
C ARG A 128 19.87 12.20 -12.54
N ALA A 129 21.11 11.76 -12.63
CA ALA A 129 21.54 10.51 -11.99
C ALA A 129 21.51 10.63 -10.46
N GLU A 130 21.97 11.75 -9.94
CA GLU A 130 21.96 12.05 -8.51
C GLU A 130 20.53 12.23 -7.98
N ALA A 131 19.69 12.95 -8.70
CA ALA A 131 18.28 13.14 -8.34
C ALA A 131 17.52 11.79 -8.25
N VAL A 132 17.75 10.89 -9.19
CA VAL A 132 17.15 9.54 -9.18
C VAL A 132 17.71 8.71 -8.03
N ALA A 133 19.01 8.83 -7.71
CA ALA A 133 19.63 8.12 -6.60
C ALA A 133 19.05 8.58 -5.25
N GLN A 134 18.95 9.88 -5.00
CA GLN A 134 18.38 10.46 -3.79
C GLN A 134 16.91 10.09 -3.63
N TYR A 135 16.11 10.19 -4.69
CA TYR A 135 14.71 9.76 -4.68
C TYR A 135 14.59 8.25 -4.45
N GLY A 136 15.52 7.47 -5.01
CA GLY A 136 15.62 6.03 -4.79
C GLY A 136 15.92 5.68 -3.33
N SER A 137 16.86 6.37 -2.69
CA SER A 137 17.18 6.22 -1.26
C SER A 137 15.98 6.55 -0.38
N LEU A 138 15.26 7.63 -0.67
CA LEU A 138 14.06 8.01 0.04
C LEU A 138 12.96 6.95 -0.12
N LYS A 139 12.63 6.59 -1.37
CA LYS A 139 11.46 5.76 -1.68
C LYS A 139 11.72 4.26 -1.53
N GLY A 140 12.95 3.82 -1.78
CA GLY A 140 13.34 2.42 -1.72
C GLY A 140 13.89 1.96 -0.37
N MET A 141 14.41 2.90 0.45
CA MET A 141 15.03 2.56 1.74
C MET A 141 14.30 3.20 2.92
N ALA A 142 14.17 4.54 2.92
CA ALA A 142 13.61 5.24 4.08
C ALA A 142 12.10 5.01 4.26
N LEU A 143 11.28 5.19 3.23
CA LEU A 143 9.83 5.03 3.32
C LEU A 143 9.38 3.60 3.67
N PRO A 144 9.93 2.50 3.10
CA PRO A 144 9.59 1.16 3.53
C PRO A 144 9.86 0.91 5.01
N LEU A 145 10.98 1.44 5.52
CA LEU A 145 11.34 1.29 6.92
C LEU A 145 10.39 2.08 7.84
N LEU A 146 10.03 3.31 7.46
CA LEU A 146 9.04 4.13 8.16
C LEU A 146 7.65 3.50 8.16
N THR A 147 7.25 2.83 7.08
CA THR A 147 5.95 2.19 6.97
C THR A 147 5.90 0.79 7.57
N PHE A 148 7.03 0.16 7.86
CA PHE A 148 7.09 -1.19 8.42
C PHE A 148 6.31 -1.33 9.75
N PRO A 149 6.47 -0.43 10.76
CA PRO A 149 5.69 -0.54 11.99
C PRO A 149 4.19 -0.36 11.77
N PHE A 150 3.78 0.36 10.73
CA PHE A 150 2.38 0.53 10.37
C PHE A 150 1.71 -0.79 9.97
N GLY A 151 2.45 -1.78 9.47
CA GLY A 151 1.91 -3.10 9.14
C GLY A 151 1.19 -3.77 10.32
N LEU A 152 1.67 -3.56 11.55
CA LEU A 152 1.03 -4.05 12.77
C LEU A 152 -0.32 -3.34 13.03
N LEU A 153 -0.35 -2.02 12.88
CA LEU A 153 -1.57 -1.22 13.03
C LEU A 153 -2.56 -1.44 11.88
N GLY A 154 -2.04 -1.66 10.67
CA GLY A 154 -2.85 -1.96 9.49
C GLY A 154 -3.69 -3.23 9.68
N SER A 155 -3.12 -4.28 10.26
CA SER A 155 -3.87 -5.50 10.59
C SER A 155 -4.96 -5.24 11.63
N LEU A 156 -4.72 -4.39 12.61
CA LEU A 156 -5.74 -3.97 13.58
C LEU A 156 -6.88 -3.20 12.91
N SER A 157 -6.56 -2.30 11.98
CA SER A 157 -7.55 -1.55 11.19
C SER A 157 -8.47 -2.48 10.41
N VAL A 158 -7.91 -3.49 9.74
CA VAL A 158 -8.69 -4.50 8.99
C VAL A 158 -9.64 -5.28 9.91
N LEU A 159 -9.22 -5.61 11.13
CA LEU A 159 -10.04 -6.31 12.11
C LEU A 159 -11.16 -5.42 12.68
N LEU A 160 -10.89 -4.13 12.88
CA LEU A 160 -11.88 -3.18 13.43
C LEU A 160 -12.88 -2.67 12.38
N MET A 161 -12.53 -2.68 11.09
CA MET A 161 -13.40 -2.19 10.02
C MET A 161 -14.80 -2.83 10.01
N PRO A 162 -14.98 -4.16 10.15
CA PRO A 162 -16.31 -4.76 10.23
C PRO A 162 -17.11 -4.33 11.47
N GLU A 163 -16.42 -4.06 12.60
CA GLU A 163 -17.10 -3.58 13.82
C GLU A 163 -17.57 -2.13 13.67
N ILE A 164 -16.76 -1.27 13.04
CA ILE A 164 -17.10 0.11 12.69
C ILE A 164 -18.31 0.11 11.77
N THR A 165 -18.31 -0.71 10.71
CA THR A 165 -19.43 -0.83 9.78
C THR A 165 -20.71 -1.31 10.48
N GLN A 166 -20.62 -2.31 11.36
CA GLN A 166 -21.77 -2.81 12.11
C GLN A 166 -22.33 -1.77 13.09
N ALA A 167 -21.47 -1.04 13.81
CA ALA A 167 -21.90 0.02 14.72
C ALA A 167 -22.61 1.15 13.96
N HIS A 168 -22.08 1.51 12.79
CA HIS A 168 -22.68 2.52 11.91
C HIS A 168 -24.06 2.08 11.40
N LEU A 169 -24.19 0.88 10.84
CA LEU A 169 -25.46 0.34 10.31
C LEU A 169 -26.52 0.16 11.39
N ARG A 170 -26.14 -0.08 12.65
CA ARG A 170 -27.07 -0.18 13.79
C ARG A 170 -27.40 1.16 14.41
N GLY A 171 -26.89 2.27 13.91
CA GLY A 171 -27.11 3.60 14.47
C GLY A 171 -26.50 3.82 15.86
N GLN A 172 -25.53 2.99 16.27
CA GLN A 172 -24.89 3.05 17.58
C GLN A 172 -23.76 4.10 17.58
N SER A 173 -24.13 5.39 17.51
CA SER A 173 -23.20 6.51 17.40
C SER A 173 -22.16 6.57 18.54
N GLY A 174 -22.59 6.29 19.78
CA GLY A 174 -21.67 6.28 20.94
C GLY A 174 -20.63 5.15 20.85
N ARG A 175 -21.00 3.95 20.42
CA ARG A 175 -20.08 2.83 20.21
C ARG A 175 -19.14 3.10 19.04
N LEU A 176 -19.67 3.66 17.95
CA LEU A 176 -18.87 4.06 16.79
C LEU A 176 -17.80 5.07 17.18
N ALA A 177 -18.19 6.14 17.89
CA ALA A 177 -17.25 7.15 18.37
C ALA A 177 -16.16 6.58 19.29
N ALA A 178 -16.54 5.69 20.22
CA ALA A 178 -15.60 5.03 21.12
C ALA A 178 -14.61 4.12 20.39
N LEU A 179 -15.04 3.40 19.36
CA LEU A 179 -14.17 2.55 18.53
C LEU A 179 -13.16 3.38 17.76
N ILE A 180 -13.61 4.44 17.10
CA ILE A 180 -12.74 5.36 16.33
C ILE A 180 -11.75 6.06 17.25
N ASP A 181 -12.21 6.60 18.38
CA ASP A 181 -11.36 7.29 19.34
C ASP A 181 -10.29 6.37 19.94
N ARG A 182 -10.64 5.12 20.29
CA ARG A 182 -9.68 4.13 20.77
C ARG A 182 -8.63 3.79 19.70
N MET A 183 -9.06 3.62 18.45
CA MET A 183 -8.18 3.35 17.32
C MET A 183 -7.20 4.50 17.09
N LEU A 184 -7.69 5.74 17.06
CA LEU A 184 -6.86 6.92 16.85
C LEU A 184 -5.87 7.15 17.98
N ARG A 185 -6.28 6.98 19.24
CA ARG A 185 -5.37 7.09 20.39
C ARG A 185 -4.27 6.04 20.36
N LEU A 186 -4.62 4.77 20.11
CA LEU A 186 -3.63 3.70 20.04
C LEU A 186 -2.63 3.96 18.90
N THR A 187 -3.13 4.37 17.73
CA THR A 187 -2.29 4.74 16.60
C THR A 187 -1.40 5.92 16.91
N GLY A 188 -1.94 6.97 17.54
CA GLY A 188 -1.18 8.17 17.93
C GLY A 188 -0.04 7.86 18.89
N TYR A 189 -0.30 7.09 19.94
CA TYR A 189 0.76 6.69 20.89
C TYR A 189 1.83 5.81 20.25
N PHE A 190 1.40 4.79 19.48
CA PHE A 190 2.33 3.88 18.81
C PHE A 190 3.19 4.60 17.77
N SER A 191 2.57 5.44 16.94
CA SER A 191 3.29 6.19 15.91
C SER A 191 4.21 7.27 16.48
N ALA A 192 3.83 7.91 17.59
CA ALA A 192 4.69 8.86 18.30
C ALA A 192 5.94 8.15 18.87
N LEU A 193 5.75 6.95 19.48
CA LEU A 193 6.86 6.16 19.97
C LEU A 193 7.78 5.68 18.84
N ALA A 194 7.22 5.17 17.75
CA ALA A 194 7.97 4.73 16.58
C ALA A 194 8.69 5.92 15.91
N GLY A 195 8.02 7.06 15.76
CA GLY A 195 8.61 8.28 15.22
C GLY A 195 9.76 8.81 16.07
N ALA A 196 9.63 8.80 17.39
CA ALA A 196 10.71 9.16 18.30
C ALA A 196 11.90 8.18 18.18
N ALA A 197 11.64 6.88 18.03
CA ALA A 197 12.68 5.90 17.82
C ALA A 197 13.45 6.15 16.50
N PHE A 198 12.76 6.43 15.40
CA PHE A 198 13.41 6.77 14.13
C PHE A 198 14.11 8.12 14.16
N TRP A 199 13.59 9.08 14.92
CA TRP A 199 14.27 10.34 15.10
C TRP A 199 15.62 10.21 15.83
N VAL A 200 15.70 9.34 16.84
CA VAL A 200 16.92 9.13 17.64
C VAL A 200 17.87 8.14 16.97
N TRP A 201 17.33 7.01 16.48
CA TRP A 201 18.14 5.91 15.95
C TRP A 201 18.06 5.75 14.42
N GLY A 202 17.44 6.68 13.69
CA GLY A 202 17.26 6.56 12.24
C GLY A 202 18.58 6.43 11.50
N GLN A 203 19.59 7.21 11.89
CA GLN A 203 20.90 7.16 11.23
C GLN A 203 21.63 5.82 11.45
N PRO A 204 21.90 5.36 12.68
CA PRO A 204 22.56 4.07 12.88
C PRO A 204 21.74 2.89 12.36
N LEU A 205 20.42 2.99 12.35
CA LEU A 205 19.55 1.94 11.82
C LEU A 205 19.67 1.80 10.30
N ALA A 206 19.69 2.92 9.56
CA ALA A 206 19.85 2.91 8.11
C ALA A 206 21.25 2.46 7.70
N GLU A 207 22.28 2.88 8.41
CA GLU A 207 23.64 2.43 8.18
C GLU A 207 23.79 0.92 8.42
N ALA A 208 23.19 0.39 9.48
CA ALA A 208 23.25 -1.04 9.78
C ALA A 208 22.47 -1.92 8.77
N LEU A 209 21.34 -1.42 8.24
CA LEU A 209 20.48 -2.19 7.33
C LEU A 209 20.86 -2.02 5.86
N TYR A 210 21.21 -0.80 5.46
CA TYR A 210 21.38 -0.44 4.05
C TYR A 210 22.81 0.08 3.72
N GLY A 211 23.64 0.33 4.74
CA GLY A 211 24.94 0.96 4.54
C GLY A 211 24.86 2.40 3.99
N SER A 212 23.72 3.09 4.19
CA SER A 212 23.44 4.40 3.61
C SER A 212 23.16 5.44 4.69
N ALA A 213 24.11 6.39 4.85
CA ALA A 213 23.94 7.55 5.74
C ALA A 213 22.82 8.51 5.24
N GLU A 214 22.63 8.56 3.91
CA GLU A 214 21.62 9.39 3.27
C GLU A 214 20.20 8.93 3.64
N ALA A 215 19.92 7.63 3.56
CA ALA A 215 18.66 7.05 4.01
C ALA A 215 18.41 7.32 5.50
N GLY A 216 19.46 7.32 6.32
CA GLY A 216 19.41 7.69 7.73
C GLY A 216 18.96 9.12 7.96
N SER A 217 19.45 10.05 7.19
CA SER A 217 19.05 11.46 7.26
C SER A 217 17.55 11.63 6.97
N TYR A 218 17.03 10.93 5.97
CA TYR A 218 15.59 10.93 5.67
C TYR A 218 14.75 10.34 6.82
N LEU A 219 15.22 9.27 7.47
CA LEU A 219 14.52 8.67 8.62
C LEU A 219 14.43 9.65 9.80
N VAL A 220 15.52 10.36 10.10
CA VAL A 220 15.56 11.37 11.16
C VAL A 220 14.60 12.52 10.87
N ILE A 221 14.58 13.02 9.64
CA ILE A 221 13.72 14.15 9.23
C ILE A 221 12.24 13.72 9.21
N LEU A 222 11.92 12.54 8.71
CA LEU A 222 10.55 12.05 8.56
C LEU A 222 10.00 11.39 9.83
N GLY A 223 10.86 10.98 10.77
CA GLY A 223 10.44 10.38 12.04
C GLY A 223 9.35 11.15 12.77
N PRO A 224 9.50 12.47 13.00
CA PRO A 224 8.48 13.30 13.63
C PRO A 224 7.17 13.42 12.84
N ALA A 225 7.18 13.17 11.53
CA ALA A 225 5.99 13.19 10.69
C ALA A 225 5.19 11.87 10.73
N MET A 226 5.76 10.78 11.25
CA MET A 226 5.09 9.47 11.32
C MET A 226 3.72 9.49 11.99
N PRO A 227 3.50 10.19 13.12
CA PRO A 227 2.18 10.24 13.74
C PRO A 227 1.11 10.75 12.78
N LEU A 228 1.42 11.76 11.97
CA LEU A 228 0.49 12.32 10.98
C LEU A 228 0.19 11.32 9.88
N MET A 229 1.22 10.68 9.32
CA MET A 229 1.07 9.66 8.26
C MET A 229 0.22 8.46 8.71
N TYR A 230 0.42 8.01 9.94
CA TYR A 230 -0.31 6.86 10.47
C TYR A 230 -1.74 7.20 10.84
N LEU A 231 -1.97 8.37 11.45
CA LEU A 231 -3.32 8.86 11.75
C LEU A 231 -4.14 9.07 10.48
N GLU A 232 -3.54 9.67 9.44
CA GLU A 232 -4.17 9.81 8.12
C GLU A 232 -4.66 8.46 7.59
N SER A 233 -3.78 7.46 7.55
CA SER A 233 -4.12 6.11 7.06
C SER A 233 -5.22 5.45 7.88
N MET A 234 -5.25 5.68 9.20
CA MET A 234 -6.28 5.14 10.08
C MET A 234 -7.63 5.85 9.92
N VAL A 235 -7.63 7.17 9.75
CA VAL A 235 -8.85 7.94 9.43
C VAL A 235 -9.42 7.48 8.10
N ASP A 236 -8.57 7.29 7.09
CA ASP A 236 -8.95 6.78 5.78
C ASP A 236 -9.63 5.40 5.88
N GLY A 237 -9.06 4.49 6.68
CA GLY A 237 -9.65 3.20 6.99
C GLY A 237 -11.00 3.30 7.69
N ALA A 238 -11.13 4.19 8.68
CA ALA A 238 -12.39 4.42 9.40
C ALA A 238 -13.49 4.99 8.49
N MET A 239 -13.16 5.96 7.65
CA MET A 239 -14.10 6.54 6.67
C MET A 239 -14.59 5.50 5.66
N LYS A 240 -13.71 4.62 5.19
CA LYS A 240 -14.09 3.47 4.35
C LYS A 240 -15.01 2.50 5.10
N GLY A 241 -14.77 2.28 6.39
CA GLY A 241 -15.64 1.47 7.25
C GLY A 241 -17.03 2.03 7.45
N VAL A 242 -17.20 3.35 7.49
CA VAL A 242 -18.47 4.06 7.55
C VAL A 242 -19.17 4.12 6.18
N GLY A 243 -18.49 3.76 5.09
CA GLY A 243 -19.05 3.78 3.74
C GLY A 243 -18.85 5.08 2.97
N GLU A 244 -18.12 6.04 3.53
CA GLU A 244 -17.83 7.36 2.93
C GLU A 244 -16.67 7.30 1.91
N GLN A 245 -16.67 6.28 1.04
CA GLN A 245 -15.60 6.07 0.04
C GLN A 245 -15.46 7.25 -0.95
N LYS A 246 -16.58 7.93 -1.28
CA LYS A 246 -16.54 9.10 -2.17
C LYS A 246 -15.80 10.28 -1.56
N ALA A 247 -15.96 10.49 -0.25
CA ALA A 247 -15.25 11.53 0.47
C ALA A 247 -13.75 11.22 0.51
N VAL A 248 -13.38 9.98 0.84
CA VAL A 248 -11.98 9.51 0.83
C VAL A 248 -11.33 9.73 -0.53
N PHE A 249 -11.99 9.32 -1.61
CA PHE A 249 -11.49 9.52 -2.96
C PHE A 249 -11.27 11.00 -3.29
N ARG A 250 -12.22 11.87 -2.93
CA ARG A 250 -12.11 13.30 -3.16
C ARG A 250 -10.93 13.93 -2.40
N TYR A 251 -10.74 13.56 -1.13
CA TYR A 251 -9.59 14.01 -0.35
C TYR A 251 -8.26 13.52 -0.91
N SER A 252 -8.18 12.25 -1.32
CA SER A 252 -6.98 11.70 -1.95
C SER A 252 -6.63 12.41 -3.26
N MET A 253 -7.64 12.81 -4.05
CA MET A 253 -7.42 13.63 -5.25
C MET A 253 -6.87 15.01 -4.93
N TRP A 254 -7.44 15.68 -3.94
CA TRP A 254 -6.97 16.99 -3.49
C TRP A 254 -5.53 16.93 -2.96
N ASP A 255 -5.22 15.92 -2.16
CA ASP A 255 -3.88 15.69 -1.64
C ASP A 255 -2.85 15.47 -2.76
N SER A 256 -3.15 14.61 -3.74
CA SER A 256 -2.28 14.39 -4.90
C SER A 256 -2.09 15.68 -5.73
N CYS A 257 -3.16 16.45 -5.96
CA CYS A 257 -3.05 17.73 -6.68
C CYS A 257 -2.20 18.73 -5.91
N LEU A 258 -2.36 18.81 -4.59
CA LEU A 258 -1.58 19.71 -3.74
C LEU A 258 -0.10 19.35 -3.73
N ARG A 259 0.22 18.06 -3.66
CA ARG A 259 1.61 17.56 -3.73
C ARG A 259 2.25 17.87 -5.08
N ILE A 260 1.55 17.60 -6.19
CA ILE A 260 2.04 17.93 -7.53
C ILE A 260 2.25 19.44 -7.67
N ALA A 261 1.30 20.25 -7.21
CA ALA A 261 1.45 21.71 -7.23
C ALA A 261 2.63 22.18 -6.38
N GLY A 262 2.82 21.59 -5.19
CA GLY A 262 3.97 21.88 -4.32
C GLY A 262 5.31 21.56 -4.98
N VAL A 263 5.41 20.43 -5.66
CA VAL A 263 6.63 20.02 -6.39
C VAL A 263 6.92 20.93 -7.59
N LEU A 264 5.88 21.46 -8.24
CA LEU A 264 6.05 22.39 -9.39
C LEU A 264 6.41 23.82 -8.95
N LEU A 265 6.07 24.21 -7.72
CA LEU A 265 6.36 25.53 -7.17
C LEU A 265 7.76 25.65 -6.54
N LEU A 266 8.36 24.51 -6.17
CA LEU A 266 9.73 24.40 -5.63
C LEU A 266 10.77 24.31 -6.75
#